data_5109b28b4e451bb69f5e6d4c4a5714e8
#
_entry.id   5109b28b4e451bb69f5e6d4c4a5714e8
#
_cell.length_a   1.000
_cell.length_b   1.000
_cell.length_c   1.000
_cell.angle_alpha   90.00
_cell.angle_beta   90.00
_cell.angle_gamma   90.00
#
_symmetry.space_group_name_H-M   'P 1'
#
loop_
_entity.id
_entity.type
_entity.pdbx_description
1 polymer ?
#
loop_
_entity_poly.entity_id
_entity_poly.type
_entity_poly.pdbx_seq_one_letter_code
_entity_poly.pdbx_strand_id
1 'polypeptide(L)'
;MNFADIDMKKEFENYNKLAPVKTANINGCEFAYRYYKNPNPEVNVTLLVLAGGTGLADGMFAMAKSFMDKYSLIAFNYPMAFKDNEATSDAIYELIKYLKAENVYLWGQSYGGLLAQIIAKRHPDVVKGLILTSTASLSNDLRYEGIKRFFEMINEEKEKKNKRFYGHFPMFLLPVIMELAFKKHLKNSPKTQRAIKELMKQIKGSMTNEYFVHMDTLLGDLRSSFGTHHKEDFAYLKGRVLIIEPDDDKTFTDDIKEALINIMTEPKVVRDLKGGHLAIMLSPDEILKIVDEFIANQKL
;
A
#
# COMPACT_ATOMS: atom_id res chain seq x y z
N MET A 1 -16.79 -11.30 -0.07
CA MET A 1 -16.50 -11.95 1.24
C MET A 1 -16.62 -10.88 2.33
N ASN A 2 -17.26 -11.15 3.44
CA ASN A 2 -17.30 -10.20 4.55
C ASN A 2 -16.05 -10.43 5.41
N PHE A 3 -15.33 -9.36 5.80
CA PHE A 3 -14.16 -9.46 6.67
C PHE A 3 -14.38 -10.33 7.92
N ALA A 4 -15.59 -10.25 8.53
CA ALA A 4 -15.95 -11.01 9.71
C ALA A 4 -16.07 -12.53 9.48
N ASP A 5 -16.23 -12.98 8.23
CA ASP A 5 -16.41 -14.39 7.88
C ASP A 5 -15.10 -15.06 7.41
N ILE A 6 -14.00 -14.30 7.36
CA ILE A 6 -12.68 -14.81 6.97
C ILE A 6 -12.08 -15.65 8.12
N ASP A 7 -11.69 -16.87 7.81
CA ASP A 7 -10.85 -17.68 8.71
C ASP A 7 -9.38 -17.20 8.60
N MET A 8 -9.06 -16.19 9.39
CA MET A 8 -7.75 -15.52 9.33
C MET A 8 -6.57 -16.49 9.53
N LYS A 9 -6.72 -17.51 10.37
CA LYS A 9 -5.66 -18.50 10.60
C LYS A 9 -5.43 -19.33 9.34
N LYS A 10 -6.50 -19.87 8.75
CA LYS A 10 -6.44 -20.66 7.53
C LYS A 10 -5.91 -19.86 6.36
N GLU A 11 -6.37 -18.61 6.19
CA GLU A 11 -5.89 -17.76 5.10
C GLU A 11 -4.42 -17.39 5.27
N PHE A 12 -3.93 -17.17 6.49
CA PHE A 12 -2.51 -16.95 6.74
C PHE A 12 -1.67 -18.20 6.45
N GLU A 13 -2.12 -19.39 6.84
CA GLU A 13 -1.47 -20.66 6.51
C GLU A 13 -1.42 -20.89 4.99
N ASN A 14 -2.53 -20.62 4.28
CA ASN A 14 -2.61 -20.68 2.82
C ASN A 14 -1.63 -19.70 2.16
N TYR A 15 -1.61 -18.47 2.64
CA TYR A 15 -0.71 -17.43 2.13
C TYR A 15 0.76 -17.82 2.28
N ASN A 16 1.15 -18.32 3.45
CA ASN A 16 2.50 -18.81 3.69
C ASN A 16 2.89 -20.00 2.81
N LYS A 17 1.92 -20.87 2.50
CA LYS A 17 2.15 -22.01 1.62
C LYS A 17 2.30 -21.59 0.15
N LEU A 18 1.46 -20.69 -0.33
CA LEU A 18 1.43 -20.25 -1.72
C LEU A 18 2.53 -19.23 -2.05
N ALA A 19 2.81 -18.33 -1.12
CA ALA A 19 3.82 -17.28 -1.23
C ALA A 19 4.71 -17.25 0.02
N PRO A 20 5.57 -18.26 0.23
CA PRO A 20 6.49 -18.24 1.36
C PRO A 20 7.43 -17.03 1.30
N VAL A 21 7.87 -16.56 2.46
CA VAL A 21 8.91 -15.52 2.52
C VAL A 21 10.19 -16.07 1.93
N LYS A 22 10.78 -15.30 1.02
CA LYS A 22 12.08 -15.54 0.41
C LYS A 22 12.96 -14.32 0.64
N THR A 23 14.25 -14.48 0.47
CA THR A 23 15.22 -13.38 0.53
C THR A 23 16.03 -13.31 -0.75
N ALA A 24 16.41 -12.09 -1.13
CA ALA A 24 17.36 -11.81 -2.20
C ALA A 24 18.37 -10.76 -1.72
N ASN A 25 19.57 -10.76 -2.29
CA ASN A 25 20.49 -9.66 -2.10
C ASN A 25 20.15 -8.58 -3.14
N ILE A 26 19.64 -7.45 -2.65
CA ILE A 26 19.28 -6.30 -3.49
C ILE A 26 20.11 -5.11 -3.03
N ASN A 27 20.91 -4.55 -3.91
CA ASN A 27 21.79 -3.43 -3.61
C ASN A 27 22.73 -3.68 -2.40
N GLY A 28 23.21 -4.92 -2.25
CA GLY A 28 24.07 -5.31 -1.13
C GLY A 28 23.35 -5.59 0.18
N CYS A 29 22.03 -5.46 0.22
CA CYS A 29 21.22 -5.68 1.42
C CYS A 29 20.28 -6.88 1.25
N GLU A 30 19.99 -7.57 2.35
CA GLU A 30 18.97 -8.61 2.35
C GLU A 30 17.57 -7.98 2.20
N PHE A 31 16.83 -8.42 1.19
CA PHE A 31 15.46 -8.01 0.92
C PHE A 31 14.55 -9.23 1.09
N ALA A 32 13.73 -9.24 2.13
CA ALA A 32 12.72 -10.27 2.36
C ALA A 32 11.44 -9.94 1.58
N TYR A 33 10.92 -10.87 0.82
CA TYR A 33 9.74 -10.68 -0.03
C TYR A 33 8.93 -11.95 -0.14
N ARG A 34 7.69 -11.81 -0.59
CA ARG A 34 6.81 -12.89 -1.05
C ARG A 34 6.57 -12.71 -2.54
N TYR A 35 6.65 -13.79 -3.28
CA TYR A 35 6.32 -13.79 -4.70
C TYR A 35 5.50 -15.03 -5.03
N TYR A 36 4.27 -14.81 -5.42
CA TYR A 36 3.40 -15.79 -6.05
C TYR A 36 3.38 -15.54 -7.54
N LYS A 37 3.96 -16.44 -8.33
CA LYS A 37 3.81 -16.44 -9.78
C LYS A 37 2.59 -17.30 -10.11
N ASN A 38 1.59 -16.71 -10.76
CA ASN A 38 0.40 -17.44 -11.14
C ASN A 38 0.80 -18.59 -12.09
N PRO A 39 0.34 -19.84 -11.83
CA PRO A 39 0.70 -20.99 -12.65
C PRO A 39 0.05 -21.00 -14.04
N ASN A 40 -1.03 -20.22 -14.24
CA ASN A 40 -1.64 -20.07 -15.56
C ASN A 40 -0.76 -19.18 -16.45
N PRO A 41 -0.19 -19.67 -17.55
CA PRO A 41 0.69 -18.91 -18.43
C PRO A 41 -0.02 -17.75 -19.14
N GLU A 42 -1.33 -17.73 -19.21
CA GLU A 42 -2.12 -16.62 -19.77
C GLU A 42 -2.19 -15.43 -18.81
N VAL A 43 -1.89 -15.62 -17.53
CA VAL A 43 -1.82 -14.56 -16.56
C VAL A 43 -0.46 -13.87 -16.65
N ASN A 44 -0.46 -12.71 -17.30
CA ASN A 44 0.73 -11.91 -17.54
C ASN A 44 0.81 -10.62 -16.73
N VAL A 45 -0.10 -10.44 -15.77
CA VAL A 45 -0.15 -9.26 -14.87
C VAL A 45 0.40 -9.61 -13.51
N THR A 46 1.29 -8.76 -13.00
CA THR A 46 1.81 -8.83 -11.64
C THR A 46 1.31 -7.64 -10.83
N LEU A 47 0.65 -7.89 -9.71
CA LEU A 47 0.33 -6.87 -8.71
C LEU A 47 1.47 -6.79 -7.69
N LEU A 48 2.10 -5.63 -7.56
CA LEU A 48 3.06 -5.34 -6.52
C LEU A 48 2.41 -4.46 -5.46
N VAL A 49 2.25 -5.02 -4.26
CA VAL A 49 1.52 -4.39 -3.16
C VAL A 49 2.45 -3.56 -2.30
N LEU A 50 2.13 -2.27 -2.17
CA LEU A 50 2.82 -1.30 -1.32
C LEU A 50 1.92 -0.91 -0.15
N ALA A 51 2.30 -1.35 1.04
CA ALA A 51 1.53 -1.12 2.26
C ALA A 51 1.49 0.35 2.67
N GLY A 52 0.46 0.73 3.42
CA GLY A 52 0.35 2.06 4.02
C GLY A 52 1.39 2.32 5.13
N GLY A 53 1.14 3.33 5.96
CA GLY A 53 2.09 3.81 6.97
C GLY A 53 2.54 2.79 8.01
N THR A 54 1.86 1.66 8.17
CA THR A 54 2.36 0.56 8.99
C THR A 54 3.49 -0.24 8.32
N GLY A 55 3.61 -0.15 7.00
CA GLY A 55 4.60 -0.90 6.21
C GLY A 55 4.37 -2.42 6.14
N LEU A 56 3.31 -2.92 6.76
CA LEU A 56 3.06 -4.36 6.95
C LEU A 56 2.18 -4.93 5.82
N ALA A 57 2.79 -5.29 4.70
CA ALA A 57 2.09 -5.95 3.60
C ALA A 57 1.58 -7.36 4.00
N ASP A 58 2.20 -8.00 4.99
CA ASP A 58 1.71 -9.26 5.54
C ASP A 58 0.27 -9.16 6.09
N GLY A 59 -0.20 -7.95 6.47
CA GLY A 59 -1.59 -7.74 6.86
C GLY A 59 -2.62 -7.97 5.74
N MET A 60 -2.17 -8.03 4.49
CA MET A 60 -3.04 -8.25 3.33
C MET A 60 -3.32 -9.74 3.05
N PHE A 61 -2.77 -10.68 3.81
CA PHE A 61 -2.98 -12.11 3.60
C PHE A 61 -4.46 -12.51 3.51
N ALA A 62 -5.33 -11.80 4.24
CA ALA A 62 -6.78 -12.07 4.25
C ALA A 62 -7.43 -11.91 2.86
N MET A 63 -6.82 -11.14 1.98
CA MET A 63 -7.30 -10.89 0.61
C MET A 63 -6.39 -11.53 -0.45
N ALA A 64 -5.17 -11.89 -0.09
CA ALA A 64 -4.13 -12.31 -1.03
C ALA A 64 -4.58 -13.45 -1.94
N LYS A 65 -5.30 -14.44 -1.40
CA LYS A 65 -5.80 -15.57 -2.19
C LYS A 65 -6.67 -15.12 -3.35
N SER A 66 -7.63 -14.23 -3.12
CA SER A 66 -8.53 -13.74 -4.17
C SER A 66 -7.77 -13.07 -5.32
N PHE A 67 -6.69 -12.35 -5.01
CA PHE A 67 -5.83 -11.76 -6.04
C PHE A 67 -4.92 -12.78 -6.72
N MET A 68 -4.40 -13.76 -5.97
CA MET A 68 -3.56 -14.82 -6.50
C MET A 68 -4.32 -15.75 -7.47
N ASP A 69 -5.63 -15.90 -7.32
CA ASP A 69 -6.46 -16.67 -8.24
C ASP A 69 -6.48 -16.03 -9.65
N LYS A 70 -6.13 -14.74 -9.78
CA LYS A 70 -6.22 -13.96 -11.03
C LYS A 70 -4.90 -13.34 -11.49
N TYR A 71 -3.97 -13.08 -10.59
CA TYR A 71 -2.75 -12.32 -10.87
C TYR A 71 -1.53 -12.99 -10.24
N SER A 72 -0.34 -12.67 -10.73
CA SER A 72 0.88 -12.81 -9.94
C SER A 72 0.93 -11.74 -8.85
N LEU A 73 1.53 -12.04 -7.71
CA LEU A 73 1.54 -11.12 -6.55
C LEU A 73 2.95 -10.99 -5.97
N ILE A 74 3.41 -9.76 -5.79
CA ILE A 74 4.61 -9.43 -5.03
C ILE A 74 4.17 -8.61 -3.80
N ALA A 75 4.65 -9.01 -2.61
CA ALA A 75 4.40 -8.29 -1.37
C ALA A 75 5.63 -8.39 -0.45
N PHE A 76 5.88 -7.36 0.33
CA PHE A 76 6.97 -7.30 1.31
C PHE A 76 6.68 -6.24 2.38
N ASN A 77 7.22 -6.46 3.56
CA ASN A 77 7.35 -5.37 4.53
C ASN A 77 8.59 -4.55 4.14
N TYR A 78 8.54 -3.22 4.26
CA TYR A 78 9.63 -2.37 3.79
C TYR A 78 10.94 -2.69 4.51
N PRO A 79 12.03 -3.00 3.77
CA PRO A 79 13.29 -3.38 4.39
C PRO A 79 13.92 -2.22 5.15
N MET A 80 14.32 -2.46 6.40
CA MET A 80 14.93 -1.43 7.26
C MET A 80 16.33 -0.97 6.79
N ALA A 81 16.92 -1.65 5.82
CA ALA A 81 18.20 -1.26 5.24
C ALA A 81 18.14 0.05 4.45
N PHE A 82 16.99 0.34 3.80
CA PHE A 82 16.80 1.53 2.99
C PHE A 82 16.13 2.62 3.83
N LYS A 83 16.81 3.76 4.01
CA LYS A 83 16.43 4.80 4.99
C LYS A 83 15.67 5.98 4.40
N ASP A 84 15.52 6.01 3.09
CA ASP A 84 14.81 7.05 2.34
C ASP A 84 13.96 6.42 1.23
N ASN A 85 13.05 7.21 0.67
CA ASN A 85 12.11 6.73 -0.34
C ASN A 85 12.77 6.48 -1.69
N GLU A 86 13.83 7.20 -2.04
CA GLU A 86 14.55 6.98 -3.30
C GLU A 86 15.30 5.64 -3.26
N ALA A 87 16.07 5.39 -2.20
CA ALA A 87 16.76 4.11 -2.03
C ALA A 87 15.77 2.94 -1.94
N THR A 88 14.62 3.12 -1.28
CA THR A 88 13.55 2.12 -1.23
C THR A 88 12.96 1.88 -2.62
N SER A 89 12.71 2.93 -3.40
CA SER A 89 12.23 2.85 -4.79
C SER A 89 13.21 2.09 -5.68
N ASP A 90 14.49 2.42 -5.60
CA ASP A 90 15.53 1.77 -6.39
C ASP A 90 15.68 0.27 -6.02
N ALA A 91 15.57 -0.06 -4.75
CA ALA A 91 15.58 -1.45 -4.29
C ALA A 91 14.36 -2.24 -4.79
N ILE A 92 13.17 -1.63 -4.82
CA ILE A 92 11.95 -2.24 -5.38
C ILE A 92 12.11 -2.46 -6.89
N TYR A 93 12.66 -1.50 -7.61
CA TYR A 93 12.97 -1.65 -9.03
C TYR A 93 13.90 -2.85 -9.29
N GLU A 94 15.00 -2.96 -8.55
CA GLU A 94 15.92 -4.09 -8.67
C GLU A 94 15.25 -5.43 -8.28
N LEU A 95 14.35 -5.44 -7.30
CA LEU A 95 13.56 -6.64 -6.97
C LEU A 95 12.65 -7.06 -8.14
N ILE A 96 11.95 -6.11 -8.78
CA ILE A 96 11.10 -6.38 -9.96
C ILE A 96 11.93 -7.03 -11.08
N LYS A 97 13.12 -6.50 -11.35
CA LYS A 97 14.03 -7.04 -12.35
C LYS A 97 14.59 -8.41 -11.97
N TYR A 98 14.99 -8.59 -10.71
CA TYR A 98 15.47 -9.87 -10.19
C TYR A 98 14.42 -10.98 -10.35
N LEU A 99 13.15 -10.66 -10.08
CA LEU A 99 12.03 -11.58 -10.21
C LEU A 99 11.56 -11.79 -11.65
N LYS A 100 12.07 -10.97 -12.58
CA LYS A 100 11.60 -10.92 -13.99
C LYS A 100 10.08 -10.78 -14.06
N ALA A 101 9.53 -9.91 -13.19
CA ALA A 101 8.10 -9.68 -13.14
C ALA A 101 7.66 -8.84 -14.34
N GLU A 102 6.58 -9.25 -14.99
CA GLU A 102 6.07 -8.62 -16.21
C GLU A 102 4.77 -7.86 -15.91
N ASN A 103 4.48 -6.83 -16.71
CA ASN A 103 3.25 -6.02 -16.62
C ASN A 103 2.90 -5.64 -15.17
N VAL A 104 3.87 -5.01 -14.48
CA VAL A 104 3.73 -4.71 -13.05
C VAL A 104 2.80 -3.52 -12.85
N TYR A 105 1.70 -3.77 -12.13
CA TYR A 105 0.85 -2.73 -11.58
C TYR A 105 1.24 -2.51 -10.12
N LEU A 106 1.65 -1.27 -9.80
CA LEU A 106 1.91 -0.90 -8.42
C LEU A 106 0.60 -0.59 -7.72
N TRP A 107 0.29 -1.36 -6.70
CA TRP A 107 -0.89 -1.13 -5.87
C TRP A 107 -0.48 -0.55 -4.52
N GLY A 108 -0.66 0.75 -4.37
CA GLY A 108 -0.27 1.49 -3.18
C GLY A 108 -1.48 2.01 -2.38
N GLN A 109 -1.47 1.74 -1.08
CA GLN A 109 -2.44 2.27 -0.13
C GLN A 109 -1.77 3.33 0.76
N SER A 110 -2.40 4.52 0.90
CA SER A 110 -1.89 5.57 1.79
C SER A 110 -0.42 5.92 1.47
N TYR A 111 0.52 5.77 2.42
CA TYR A 111 1.96 5.92 2.17
C TYR A 111 2.43 5.08 0.96
N GLY A 112 1.96 3.84 0.82
CA GLY A 112 2.33 3.00 -0.34
C GLY A 112 1.92 3.60 -1.68
N GLY A 113 0.84 4.40 -1.73
CA GLY A 113 0.44 5.13 -2.92
C GLY A 113 1.36 6.30 -3.27
N LEU A 114 1.96 6.94 -2.26
CA LEU A 114 2.99 7.97 -2.46
C LEU A 114 4.30 7.33 -2.96
N LEU A 115 4.71 6.22 -2.35
CA LEU A 115 5.87 5.47 -2.82
C LEU A 115 5.67 4.92 -4.24
N ALA A 116 4.45 4.48 -4.60
CA ALA A 116 4.13 4.06 -5.96
C ALA A 116 4.34 5.19 -6.99
N GLN A 117 3.99 6.42 -6.63
CA GLN A 117 4.24 7.60 -7.47
C GLN A 117 5.75 7.88 -7.63
N ILE A 118 6.52 7.75 -6.55
CA ILE A 118 7.99 7.89 -6.60
C ILE A 118 8.60 6.83 -7.52
N ILE A 119 8.21 5.56 -7.38
CA ILE A 119 8.68 4.47 -8.24
C ILE A 119 8.30 4.73 -9.70
N ALA A 120 7.05 5.11 -9.97
CA ALA A 120 6.57 5.35 -11.33
C ALA A 120 7.30 6.49 -12.03
N LYS A 121 7.67 7.54 -11.28
CA LYS A 121 8.47 8.65 -11.81
C LYS A 121 9.92 8.25 -12.08
N ARG A 122 10.54 7.50 -11.16
CA ARG A 122 11.97 7.14 -11.24
C ARG A 122 12.24 5.98 -12.22
N HIS A 123 11.32 5.04 -12.31
CA HIS A 123 11.47 3.76 -13.02
C HIS A 123 10.26 3.47 -13.94
N PRO A 124 9.99 4.34 -14.92
CA PRO A 124 8.82 4.21 -15.81
C PRO A 124 8.87 2.95 -16.69
N ASP A 125 10.02 2.36 -16.90
CA ASP A 125 10.25 1.18 -17.73
C ASP A 125 9.66 -0.12 -17.14
N VAL A 126 9.50 -0.20 -15.81
CA VAL A 126 8.95 -1.39 -15.16
C VAL A 126 7.50 -1.22 -14.71
N VAL A 127 6.94 0.00 -14.76
CA VAL A 127 5.59 0.27 -14.27
C VAL A 127 4.59 0.29 -15.42
N LYS A 128 3.70 -0.70 -15.44
CA LYS A 128 2.62 -0.80 -16.44
C LYS A 128 1.41 0.07 -16.08
N GLY A 129 1.10 0.19 -14.80
CA GLY A 129 -0.01 1.00 -14.30
C GLY A 129 0.03 1.20 -12.80
N LEU A 130 -0.85 2.05 -12.29
CA LEU A 130 -1.00 2.37 -10.88
C LEU A 130 -2.41 2.04 -10.38
N ILE A 131 -2.48 1.50 -9.17
CA ILE A 131 -3.72 1.36 -8.39
C ILE A 131 -3.46 2.11 -7.08
N LEU A 132 -4.05 3.29 -6.94
CA LEU A 132 -3.82 4.21 -5.83
C LEU A 132 -5.07 4.21 -4.94
N THR A 133 -4.93 3.77 -3.70
CA THR A 133 -6.05 3.64 -2.77
C THR A 133 -5.84 4.52 -1.54
N SER A 134 -6.79 5.41 -1.24
CA SER A 134 -6.76 6.29 -0.05
C SER A 134 -5.39 6.92 0.17
N THR A 135 -4.93 7.70 -0.80
CA THR A 135 -3.58 8.29 -0.79
C THR A 135 -3.60 9.78 -1.19
N ALA A 136 -2.45 10.41 -1.23
CA ALA A 136 -2.27 11.80 -1.57
C ALA A 136 -1.35 11.96 -2.79
N SER A 137 -1.03 13.20 -3.15
CA SER A 137 -0.13 13.55 -4.24
C SER A 137 1.12 14.28 -3.73
N LEU A 138 2.23 14.09 -4.42
CA LEU A 138 3.48 14.85 -4.25
C LEU A 138 3.62 15.95 -5.34
N SER A 139 2.50 16.39 -5.90
CA SER A 139 2.43 17.36 -6.99
C SER A 139 3.14 18.67 -6.65
N ASN A 140 3.72 19.28 -7.68
CA ASN A 140 4.28 20.64 -7.62
C ASN A 140 3.20 21.74 -7.76
N ASP A 141 1.96 21.40 -8.02
CA ASP A 141 0.87 22.37 -8.20
C ASP A 141 0.36 22.89 -6.85
N LEU A 142 1.07 23.89 -6.32
CA LEU A 142 0.77 24.52 -5.03
C LEU A 142 -0.53 25.33 -5.02
N ARG A 143 -1.27 25.41 -6.12
CA ARG A 143 -2.63 26.00 -6.14
C ARG A 143 -3.61 25.15 -5.37
N TYR A 144 -3.37 23.83 -5.30
CA TYR A 144 -4.18 22.92 -4.50
C TYR A 144 -3.83 23.04 -3.02
N GLU A 145 -4.75 23.55 -2.21
CA GLU A 145 -4.58 23.63 -0.76
C GLU A 145 -4.34 22.24 -0.13
N GLY A 146 -4.87 21.18 -0.75
CA GLY A 146 -4.63 19.80 -0.33
C GLY A 146 -3.15 19.39 -0.32
N ILE A 147 -2.34 19.92 -1.26
CA ILE A 147 -0.89 19.67 -1.26
C ILE A 147 -0.25 20.27 -0.02
N LYS A 148 -0.54 21.53 0.31
CA LYS A 148 -0.01 22.20 1.51
C LYS A 148 -0.46 21.50 2.78
N ARG A 149 -1.73 21.14 2.87
CA ARG A 149 -2.31 20.44 4.04
C ARG A 149 -1.67 19.08 4.24
N PHE A 150 -1.44 18.32 3.16
CA PHE A 150 -0.74 17.06 3.24
C PHE A 150 0.70 17.25 3.75
N PHE A 151 1.42 18.26 3.25
CA PHE A 151 2.77 18.57 3.72
C PHE A 151 2.81 18.88 5.23
N GLU A 152 1.82 19.62 5.75
CA GLU A 152 1.69 19.88 7.17
C GLU A 152 1.46 18.59 8.00
N MET A 153 0.88 17.55 7.41
CA MET A 153 0.68 16.26 8.08
C MET A 153 1.99 15.50 8.30
N ILE A 154 3.04 15.75 7.50
CA ILE A 154 4.32 15.06 7.54
C ILE A 154 5.48 15.95 8.01
N ASN A 155 5.21 16.98 8.83
CA ASN A 155 6.23 17.92 9.29
C ASN A 155 7.23 17.28 10.28
N GLU A 156 8.40 17.93 10.43
CA GLU A 156 9.51 17.45 11.27
C GLU A 156 9.16 17.31 12.75
N GLU A 157 8.31 18.17 13.29
CA GLU A 157 7.93 18.09 14.70
C GLU A 157 7.11 16.81 14.97
N LYS A 158 6.19 16.49 14.06
CA LYS A 158 5.43 15.23 14.15
C LYS A 158 6.34 14.03 14.03
N GLU A 159 7.28 14.02 13.08
CA GLU A 159 8.25 12.95 12.93
C GLU A 159 9.06 12.73 14.22
N LYS A 160 9.64 13.79 14.79
CA LYS A 160 10.40 13.71 16.04
C LYS A 160 9.55 13.17 17.19
N LYS A 161 8.29 13.63 17.29
CA LYS A 161 7.34 13.18 18.30
C LYS A 161 6.98 11.70 18.12
N ASN A 162 6.71 11.27 16.89
CA ASN A 162 6.35 9.89 16.58
C ASN A 162 7.52 8.95 16.82
N LYS A 163 8.72 9.29 16.36
CA LYS A 163 9.94 8.48 16.60
C LYS A 163 10.19 8.30 18.10
N ARG A 164 10.04 9.36 18.90
CA ARG A 164 10.14 9.26 20.35
C ARG A 164 9.05 8.38 20.94
N PHE A 165 7.82 8.53 20.46
CA PHE A 165 6.69 7.71 20.91
C PHE A 165 6.93 6.24 20.56
N TYR A 166 7.16 5.91 19.29
CA TYR A 166 7.37 4.51 18.87
C TYR A 166 8.62 3.89 19.47
N GLY A 167 9.72 4.64 19.63
CA GLY A 167 10.96 4.14 20.23
C GLY A 167 10.81 3.66 21.68
N HIS A 168 9.79 4.13 22.42
CA HIS A 168 9.55 3.79 23.82
C HIS A 168 8.17 3.14 24.06
N PHE A 169 7.37 3.00 23.00
CA PHE A 169 6.03 2.46 23.13
C PHE A 169 6.07 0.97 23.48
N PRO A 170 5.28 0.50 24.47
CA PRO A 170 5.19 -0.92 24.78
C PRO A 170 4.44 -1.67 23.67
N MET A 171 5.16 -2.20 22.69
CA MET A 171 4.63 -2.77 21.44
C MET A 171 3.61 -3.89 21.67
N PHE A 172 3.61 -4.56 22.82
CA PHE A 172 2.58 -5.55 23.17
C PHE A 172 1.16 -4.93 23.29
N LEU A 173 1.06 -3.60 23.47
CA LEU A 173 -0.22 -2.88 23.49
C LEU A 173 -0.71 -2.47 22.09
N LEU A 174 0.18 -2.43 21.09
CA LEU A 174 -0.16 -1.98 19.75
C LEU A 174 -1.28 -2.80 19.10
N PRO A 175 -1.30 -4.15 19.17
CA PRO A 175 -2.40 -4.94 18.65
C PRO A 175 -3.75 -4.56 19.26
N VAL A 176 -3.78 -4.19 20.55
CA VAL A 176 -5.02 -3.77 21.24
C VAL A 176 -5.49 -2.41 20.70
N ILE A 177 -4.57 -1.47 20.49
CA ILE A 177 -4.90 -0.15 19.93
C ILE A 177 -5.41 -0.29 18.50
N MET A 178 -4.75 -1.11 17.68
CA MET A 178 -5.20 -1.39 16.32
C MET A 178 -6.57 -2.07 16.32
N GLU A 179 -6.80 -3.04 17.21
CA GLU A 179 -8.12 -3.66 17.38
C GLU A 179 -9.20 -2.62 17.69
N LEU A 180 -8.93 -1.66 18.58
CA LEU A 180 -9.86 -0.57 18.91
C LEU A 180 -10.10 0.36 17.71
N ALA A 181 -9.06 0.65 16.91
CA ALA A 181 -9.20 1.45 15.70
C ALA A 181 -10.08 0.75 14.65
N PHE A 182 -9.88 -0.55 14.42
CA PHE A 182 -10.71 -1.35 13.52
C PHE A 182 -12.19 -1.39 13.96
N LYS A 183 -12.47 -1.48 15.27
CA LYS A 183 -13.83 -1.50 15.81
C LYS A 183 -14.64 -0.24 15.49
N LYS A 184 -13.99 0.89 15.24
CA LYS A 184 -14.67 2.13 14.85
C LYS A 184 -15.26 2.06 13.43
N HIS A 185 -14.69 1.23 12.56
CA HIS A 185 -15.05 1.12 11.15
C HIS A 185 -15.85 -0.14 10.83
N LEU A 186 -15.84 -1.13 11.71
CA LEU A 186 -16.54 -2.40 11.53
C LEU A 186 -17.74 -2.50 12.45
N LYS A 187 -18.81 -3.17 11.97
CA LYS A 187 -19.92 -3.56 12.84
C LYS A 187 -19.37 -4.36 14.01
N ASN A 188 -19.67 -3.89 15.23
CA ASN A 188 -19.21 -4.56 16.45
C ASN A 188 -20.00 -5.86 16.65
N SER A 189 -19.45 -6.98 16.17
CA SER A 189 -20.01 -8.32 16.36
C SER A 189 -18.93 -9.24 16.95
N PRO A 190 -19.31 -10.32 17.66
CA PRO A 190 -18.36 -11.30 18.18
C PRO A 190 -17.48 -11.92 17.08
N LYS A 191 -18.04 -12.12 15.87
CA LYS A 191 -17.29 -12.61 14.70
C LYS A 191 -16.21 -11.62 14.25
N THR A 192 -16.57 -10.33 14.10
CA THR A 192 -15.66 -9.26 13.72
C THR A 192 -14.52 -9.14 14.72
N GLN A 193 -14.83 -9.14 16.02
CA GLN A 193 -13.80 -9.06 17.07
C GLN A 193 -12.81 -10.24 17.00
N ARG A 194 -13.33 -11.45 16.76
CA ARG A 194 -12.48 -12.65 16.59
C ARG A 194 -11.56 -12.53 15.37
N ALA A 195 -12.10 -12.09 14.23
CA ALA A 195 -11.33 -11.91 13.01
C ALA A 195 -10.20 -10.90 13.18
N ILE A 196 -10.46 -9.73 13.78
CA ILE A 196 -9.46 -8.71 14.08
C ILE A 196 -8.39 -9.25 15.04
N LYS A 197 -8.80 -9.91 16.12
CA LYS A 197 -7.86 -10.46 17.10
C LYS A 197 -6.93 -11.49 16.46
N GLU A 198 -7.46 -12.35 15.61
CA GLU A 198 -6.65 -13.35 14.91
C GLU A 198 -5.73 -12.71 13.87
N LEU A 199 -6.20 -11.70 13.10
CA LEU A 199 -5.35 -10.91 12.21
C LEU A 199 -4.16 -10.32 12.97
N MET A 200 -4.42 -9.62 14.07
CA MET A 200 -3.37 -9.00 14.89
C MET A 200 -2.38 -10.05 15.43
N LYS A 201 -2.85 -11.23 15.80
CA LYS A 201 -1.98 -12.33 16.26
C LYS A 201 -1.02 -12.80 15.19
N GLN A 202 -1.47 -12.86 13.93
CA GLN A 202 -0.63 -13.30 12.82
C GLN A 202 0.47 -12.29 12.45
N ILE A 203 0.18 -10.99 12.53
CA ILE A 203 1.10 -9.92 12.11
C ILE A 203 1.96 -9.32 13.24
N LYS A 204 1.65 -9.63 14.51
CA LYS A 204 2.34 -9.02 15.68
C LYS A 204 3.86 -9.20 15.68
N GLY A 205 4.37 -10.28 15.10
CA GLY A 205 5.81 -10.55 15.01
C GLY A 205 6.60 -9.51 14.21
N SER A 206 5.92 -8.85 13.26
CA SER A 206 6.50 -7.77 12.46
C SER A 206 6.37 -6.39 13.10
N MET A 207 5.69 -6.28 14.25
CA MET A 207 5.43 -5.01 14.95
C MET A 207 6.50 -4.75 16.00
N THR A 208 7.68 -4.25 15.60
CA THR A 208 8.75 -3.87 16.54
C THR A 208 8.90 -2.35 16.63
N ASN A 209 9.48 -1.85 17.72
CA ASN A 209 9.76 -0.43 17.91
C ASN A 209 10.65 0.09 16.77
N GLU A 210 11.71 -0.64 16.45
CA GLU A 210 12.67 -0.27 15.41
C GLU A 210 11.98 -0.18 14.05
N TYR A 211 11.05 -1.10 13.75
CA TYR A 211 10.31 -1.11 12.51
C TYR A 211 9.39 0.12 12.38
N PHE A 212 8.66 0.47 13.44
CA PHE A 212 7.79 1.64 13.41
C PHE A 212 8.57 2.96 13.37
N VAL A 213 9.73 3.03 14.03
CA VAL A 213 10.65 4.18 13.90
C VAL A 213 11.20 4.28 12.47
N HIS A 214 11.50 3.14 11.84
CA HIS A 214 11.89 3.12 10.43
C HIS A 214 10.76 3.62 9.51
N MET A 215 9.54 3.13 9.70
CA MET A 215 8.40 3.59 8.92
C MET A 215 8.16 5.10 9.07
N ASP A 216 8.31 5.63 10.28
CA ASP A 216 8.18 7.07 10.52
C ASP A 216 9.33 7.87 9.86
N THR A 217 10.51 7.26 9.71
CA THR A 217 11.62 7.83 8.92
C THR A 217 11.26 7.93 7.44
N LEU A 218 10.72 6.88 6.84
CA LEU A 218 10.28 6.89 5.44
C LEU A 218 9.12 7.89 5.21
N LEU A 219 8.16 7.95 6.14
CA LEU A 219 7.08 8.95 6.09
C LEU A 219 7.62 10.37 6.15
N GLY A 220 8.59 10.63 7.02
CA GLY A 220 9.24 11.93 7.14
C GLY A 220 10.04 12.31 5.90
N ASP A 221 10.70 11.34 5.26
CA ASP A 221 11.48 11.56 4.05
C ASP A 221 10.63 11.95 2.83
N LEU A 222 9.30 11.70 2.83
CA LEU A 222 8.40 12.21 1.79
C LEU A 222 8.51 13.74 1.59
N ARG A 223 8.98 14.47 2.59
CA ARG A 223 9.22 15.91 2.47
C ARG A 223 10.22 16.25 1.36
N SER A 224 11.20 15.38 1.10
CA SER A 224 12.16 15.54 0.02
C SER A 224 11.51 15.46 -1.37
N SER A 225 10.43 14.68 -1.48
CA SER A 225 9.67 14.50 -2.72
C SER A 225 8.47 15.44 -2.84
N PHE A 226 8.15 16.22 -1.78
CA PHE A 226 7.04 17.16 -1.80
C PHE A 226 7.25 18.24 -2.86
N GLY A 227 6.21 18.46 -3.69
CA GLY A 227 6.23 19.49 -4.72
C GLY A 227 7.18 19.19 -5.90
N THR A 228 7.65 17.95 -6.03
CA THR A 228 8.58 17.58 -7.10
C THR A 228 7.93 16.84 -8.26
N HIS A 229 6.69 16.35 -8.09
CA HIS A 229 6.01 15.57 -9.10
C HIS A 229 5.22 16.47 -10.05
N HIS A 230 5.40 16.24 -11.35
CA HIS A 230 4.74 16.94 -12.44
C HIS A 230 3.77 16.00 -13.15
N LYS A 231 2.74 16.56 -13.78
CA LYS A 231 1.77 15.76 -14.56
C LYS A 231 2.46 14.99 -15.70
N GLU A 232 3.48 15.57 -16.27
CA GLU A 232 4.29 15.02 -17.34
C GLU A 232 5.01 13.73 -16.92
N ASP A 233 5.40 13.62 -15.65
CA ASP A 233 6.06 12.43 -15.09
C ASP A 233 5.17 11.18 -15.23
N PHE A 234 3.84 11.36 -15.28
CA PHE A 234 2.85 10.28 -15.36
C PHE A 234 2.12 10.22 -16.72
N ALA A 235 2.54 11.01 -17.71
CA ALA A 235 1.89 11.05 -19.01
C ALA A 235 1.92 9.68 -19.73
N TYR A 236 2.97 8.91 -19.52
CA TYR A 236 3.12 7.55 -20.06
C TYR A 236 2.08 6.56 -19.50
N LEU A 237 1.48 6.88 -18.36
CA LEU A 237 0.41 6.09 -17.70
C LEU A 237 -0.99 6.51 -18.11
N LYS A 238 -1.16 7.29 -19.19
CA LYS A 238 -2.48 7.73 -19.66
C LYS A 238 -3.49 6.59 -19.71
N GLY A 239 -4.60 6.73 -18.97
CA GLY A 239 -5.67 5.74 -18.86
C GLY A 239 -5.28 4.46 -18.07
N ARG A 240 -4.05 4.37 -17.53
CA ARG A 240 -3.54 3.21 -16.77
C ARG A 240 -3.38 3.49 -15.29
N VAL A 241 -4.13 4.45 -14.76
CA VAL A 241 -4.18 4.78 -13.34
C VAL A 241 -5.60 4.57 -12.83
N LEU A 242 -5.75 3.74 -11.80
CA LEU A 242 -6.98 3.59 -11.02
C LEU A 242 -6.80 4.29 -9.68
N ILE A 243 -7.69 5.21 -9.36
CA ILE A 243 -7.73 5.91 -8.07
C ILE A 243 -8.99 5.46 -7.34
N ILE A 244 -8.83 4.92 -6.14
CA ILE A 244 -9.91 4.50 -5.25
C ILE A 244 -9.86 5.37 -4.00
N GLU A 245 -10.78 6.34 -3.91
CA GLU A 245 -10.84 7.34 -2.84
C GLU A 245 -12.24 7.34 -2.21
N PRO A 246 -12.50 6.51 -1.18
CA PRO A 246 -13.79 6.46 -0.53
C PRO A 246 -14.27 7.84 -0.03
N ASP A 247 -15.52 8.19 -0.30
CA ASP A 247 -16.10 9.48 0.11
C ASP A 247 -16.14 9.65 1.63
N ASP A 248 -16.20 8.54 2.37
CA ASP A 248 -16.20 8.54 3.83
C ASP A 248 -14.80 8.47 4.44
N ASP A 249 -13.72 8.52 3.63
CA ASP A 249 -12.36 8.66 4.15
C ASP A 249 -12.13 10.08 4.67
N LYS A 250 -11.96 10.17 5.99
CA LYS A 250 -11.70 11.43 6.72
C LYS A 250 -10.21 11.72 6.90
N THR A 251 -9.34 10.80 6.51
CA THR A 251 -7.89 10.98 6.60
C THR A 251 -7.43 11.96 5.52
N PHE A 252 -7.94 11.77 4.31
CA PHE A 252 -7.67 12.68 3.19
C PHE A 252 -8.96 13.43 2.82
N THR A 253 -8.85 14.76 2.85
CA THR A 253 -9.94 15.66 2.49
C THR A 253 -10.10 15.76 0.98
N ASP A 254 -11.23 16.28 0.50
CA ASP A 254 -11.54 16.31 -0.94
C ASP A 254 -10.50 17.11 -1.75
N ASP A 255 -9.94 18.17 -1.17
CA ASP A 255 -8.88 18.94 -1.80
C ASP A 255 -7.55 18.14 -1.97
N ILE A 256 -7.24 17.22 -1.05
CA ILE A 256 -6.12 16.27 -1.20
C ILE A 256 -6.40 15.26 -2.32
N LYS A 257 -7.62 14.72 -2.36
CA LYS A 257 -8.06 13.78 -3.40
C LYS A 257 -8.04 14.42 -4.79
N GLU A 258 -8.54 15.65 -4.92
CA GLU A 258 -8.52 16.40 -6.17
C GLU A 258 -7.10 16.66 -6.67
N ALA A 259 -6.16 16.99 -5.79
CA ALA A 259 -4.77 17.19 -6.18
C ALA A 259 -4.15 15.91 -6.77
N LEU A 260 -4.49 14.72 -6.23
CA LEU A 260 -4.05 13.44 -6.78
C LEU A 260 -4.68 13.18 -8.16
N ILE A 261 -5.97 13.39 -8.31
CA ILE A 261 -6.67 13.17 -9.58
C ILE A 261 -6.09 14.07 -10.69
N ASN A 262 -5.80 15.31 -10.37
CA ASN A 262 -5.34 16.30 -11.35
C ASN A 262 -3.91 16.07 -11.85
N ILE A 263 -3.04 15.41 -11.08
CA ILE A 263 -1.68 15.08 -11.52
C ILE A 263 -1.66 13.87 -12.46
N MET A 264 -2.65 12.99 -12.40
CA MET A 264 -2.73 11.81 -13.26
C MET A 264 -3.39 12.11 -14.60
N THR A 265 -2.96 11.42 -15.65
CA THR A 265 -3.49 11.61 -16.99
C THR A 265 -4.62 10.60 -17.26
N GLU A 266 -5.85 11.11 -17.38
CA GLU A 266 -7.06 10.31 -17.62
C GLU A 266 -7.22 9.13 -16.65
N PRO A 267 -7.17 9.35 -15.31
CA PRO A 267 -7.34 8.27 -14.36
C PRO A 267 -8.79 7.78 -14.32
N LYS A 268 -9.00 6.47 -14.08
CA LYS A 268 -10.29 5.97 -13.61
C LYS A 268 -10.41 6.25 -12.11
N VAL A 269 -11.48 6.93 -11.71
CA VAL A 269 -11.70 7.31 -10.29
C VAL A 269 -12.93 6.58 -9.77
N VAL A 270 -12.82 6.00 -8.57
CA VAL A 270 -13.91 5.32 -7.86
C VAL A 270 -14.00 5.91 -6.45
N ARG A 271 -15.19 6.41 -6.07
CA ARG A 271 -15.44 7.07 -4.78
C ARG A 271 -16.57 6.44 -3.97
N ASP A 272 -17.46 5.70 -4.58
CA ASP A 272 -18.69 5.17 -4.00
C ASP A 272 -18.51 3.99 -3.03
N LEU A 273 -17.26 3.66 -2.70
CA LEU A 273 -16.92 2.70 -1.66
C LEU A 273 -17.14 3.23 -0.25
N LYS A 274 -17.44 2.32 0.68
CA LYS A 274 -17.57 2.62 2.11
C LYS A 274 -16.49 1.89 2.91
N GLY A 275 -16.12 2.46 4.06
CA GLY A 275 -15.09 1.90 4.94
C GLY A 275 -13.94 2.85 5.21
N GLY A 276 -14.03 4.09 4.70
CA GLY A 276 -13.04 5.15 4.94
C GLY A 276 -11.64 4.72 4.53
N HIS A 277 -10.66 5.11 5.32
CA HIS A 277 -9.24 4.81 5.05
C HIS A 277 -8.89 3.31 5.04
N LEU A 278 -9.77 2.47 5.58
CA LEU A 278 -9.60 1.01 5.64
C LEU A 278 -10.46 0.25 4.63
N ALA A 279 -11.10 0.92 3.68
CA ALA A 279 -12.01 0.31 2.71
C ALA A 279 -11.40 -0.89 1.99
N ILE A 280 -10.11 -0.83 1.65
CA ILE A 280 -9.37 -1.94 1.03
C ILE A 280 -9.44 -3.24 1.84
N MET A 281 -9.42 -3.14 3.18
CA MET A 281 -9.49 -4.31 4.06
C MET A 281 -10.92 -4.73 4.37
N LEU A 282 -11.86 -3.79 4.32
CA LEU A 282 -13.24 -3.99 4.75
C LEU A 282 -14.14 -4.51 3.63
N SER A 283 -13.81 -4.20 2.37
CA SER A 283 -14.57 -4.56 1.18
C SER A 283 -13.69 -5.25 0.12
N PRO A 284 -12.97 -6.34 0.46
CA PRO A 284 -11.98 -6.94 -0.42
C PRO A 284 -12.55 -7.42 -1.76
N ASP A 285 -13.76 -7.99 -1.79
CA ASP A 285 -14.36 -8.48 -3.04
C ASP A 285 -14.77 -7.33 -3.97
N GLU A 286 -15.24 -6.23 -3.40
CA GLU A 286 -15.61 -5.05 -4.17
C GLU A 286 -14.36 -4.38 -4.77
N ILE A 287 -13.31 -4.26 -3.98
CA ILE A 287 -12.01 -3.78 -4.46
C ILE A 287 -11.47 -4.69 -5.57
N LEU A 288 -11.50 -6.02 -5.37
CA LEU A 288 -11.04 -6.97 -6.38
C LEU A 288 -11.83 -6.80 -7.69
N LYS A 289 -13.16 -6.67 -7.61
CA LYS A 289 -14.01 -6.46 -8.79
C LYS A 289 -13.61 -5.18 -9.54
N ILE A 290 -13.41 -4.08 -8.81
CA ILE A 290 -12.99 -2.80 -9.39
C ILE A 290 -11.63 -2.92 -10.09
N VAL A 291 -10.67 -3.59 -9.44
CA VAL A 291 -9.33 -3.83 -10.00
C VAL A 291 -9.40 -4.72 -11.23
N ASP A 292 -10.19 -5.80 -11.20
CA ASP A 292 -10.39 -6.70 -12.34
C ASP A 292 -10.99 -5.98 -13.54
N GLU A 293 -12.06 -5.22 -13.33
CA GLU A 293 -12.70 -4.44 -14.39
C GLU A 293 -11.76 -3.39 -14.97
N PHE A 294 -10.90 -2.80 -14.12
CA PHE A 294 -9.91 -1.85 -14.58
C PHE A 294 -8.84 -2.52 -15.44
N ILE A 295 -8.23 -3.60 -14.97
CA ILE A 295 -7.15 -4.31 -15.68
C ILE A 295 -7.68 -4.95 -16.96
N ALA A 296 -8.89 -5.55 -16.96
CA ALA A 296 -9.49 -6.17 -18.14
C ALA A 296 -9.74 -5.18 -19.28
N ASN A 297 -9.96 -3.90 -18.96
CA ASN A 297 -10.14 -2.84 -19.95
C ASN A 297 -8.82 -2.27 -20.49
N GLN A 298 -7.67 -2.73 -19.97
CA GLN A 298 -6.37 -2.32 -20.49
C GLN A 298 -6.00 -3.17 -21.71
N LYS A 299 -5.58 -2.52 -22.79
CA LYS A 299 -4.94 -3.23 -23.90
C LYS A 299 -3.53 -3.60 -23.45
N LEU A 300 -3.35 -4.82 -23.02
CA LEU A 300 -2.05 -5.38 -22.59
C LEU A 300 -1.21 -5.80 -23.79
#